data_e4db4ee94bab1f479ad9908fa3624dce
#
_entry.id   e4db4ee94bab1f479ad9908fa3624dce
#
_cell.length_a   1.000
_cell.length_b   1.000
_cell.length_c   1.000
_cell.angle_alpha   90.00
_cell.angle_beta   90.00
_cell.angle_gamma   90.00
#
_symmetry.space_group_name_H-M   'P 1'
#
loop_
_entity.id
_entity.type
_entity.pdbx_description
1 polymer ?
#
loop_
_entity_poly.entity_id
_entity_poly.type
_entity_poly.pdbx_seq_one_letter_code
_entity_poly.pdbx_strand_id
1 'polypeptide(L)'
;DGSMYIHRPRPELSAAENLLQMLRPDQQYTPLEAHVLDIALLLHMEHGGGNNSTFTTRVVTSSGADTYSVIAAALSSLKGPKHGGANIKVMEMMDDIRAHVSDVTDEDEMRAYIGKIVDKEAFDHKGLVYGMGHAVYSLSDPRAVVFKSFVQQLAMAKGRKADFDFYNTVERLAPQVIAEKRHIYKGVSTNVDFYSGFVYNMLGIPVELYTPMFAVARVVGWSAHRMEELVNVDKIIRPAYKSVMATRDYLPMENRG
;
A
#
# COMPACT_ATOMS: atom_id res chain seq x y z
N ASP A 1 -14.97 0.40 23.82
CA ASP A 1 -15.69 0.65 25.08
C ASP A 1 -16.05 2.13 25.27
N GLY A 2 -15.74 3.02 24.31
CA GLY A 2 -16.10 4.44 24.33
C GLY A 2 -15.26 5.33 25.26
N SER A 3 -14.25 4.79 25.90
CA SER A 3 -13.33 5.56 26.71
C SER A 3 -12.33 6.34 25.84
N MET A 4 -12.14 7.61 26.14
CA MET A 4 -11.07 8.42 25.52
C MET A 4 -9.86 8.41 26.44
N TYR A 5 -8.70 8.04 25.90
CA TYR A 5 -7.42 8.17 26.56
C TYR A 5 -6.45 8.90 25.62
N ILE A 6 -5.55 9.69 26.19
CA ILE A 6 -4.54 10.45 25.46
C ILE A 6 -3.18 10.16 26.07
N HIS A 7 -2.36 9.42 25.32
CA HIS A 7 -0.97 9.20 25.67
C HIS A 7 -0.09 10.17 24.89
N ARG A 8 0.83 10.82 25.58
CA ARG A 8 1.76 11.77 24.97
C ARG A 8 2.94 11.02 24.37
N PRO A 9 3.48 11.48 23.24
CA PRO A 9 4.72 10.93 22.73
C PRO A 9 5.87 11.18 23.71
N ARG A 10 6.82 10.25 23.75
CA ARG A 10 8.00 10.29 24.62
C ARG A 10 9.24 10.49 23.76
N PRO A 11 10.05 11.52 24.01
CA PRO A 11 11.23 11.83 23.19
C PRO A 11 12.30 10.72 23.15
N GLU A 12 12.35 9.87 24.19
CA GLU A 12 13.29 8.78 24.31
C GLU A 12 12.93 7.54 23.47
N LEU A 13 11.69 7.47 22.97
CA LEU A 13 11.19 6.34 22.19
C LEU A 13 11.33 6.59 20.69
N SER A 14 11.50 5.49 19.93
CA SER A 14 11.45 5.54 18.47
C SER A 14 10.05 5.91 17.96
N ALA A 15 9.93 6.19 16.66
CA ALA A 15 8.64 6.48 16.04
C ALA A 15 7.66 5.30 16.18
N ALA A 16 8.13 4.07 15.97
CA ALA A 16 7.32 2.86 16.09
C ALA A 16 6.87 2.61 17.54
N GLU A 17 7.77 2.76 18.51
CA GLU A 17 7.46 2.63 19.93
C GLU A 17 6.43 3.67 20.37
N ASN A 18 6.61 4.93 19.96
CA ASN A 18 5.64 5.99 20.23
C ASN A 18 4.26 5.69 19.65
N LEU A 19 4.19 5.20 18.41
CA LEU A 19 2.92 4.82 17.78
C LEU A 19 2.22 3.70 18.58
N LEU A 20 2.94 2.65 18.94
CA LEU A 20 2.36 1.53 19.71
C LEU A 20 1.89 1.96 21.09
N GLN A 21 2.73 2.70 21.84
CA GLN A 21 2.35 3.15 23.17
C GLN A 21 1.19 4.17 23.17
N MET A 22 1.09 5.02 22.13
CA MET A 22 -0.02 5.96 22.00
C MET A 22 -1.33 5.31 21.60
N LEU A 23 -1.28 4.24 20.79
CA LEU A 23 -2.47 3.54 20.30
C LEU A 23 -3.06 2.56 21.33
N ARG A 24 -2.27 2.05 22.27
CA ARG A 24 -2.69 1.02 23.21
C ARG A 24 -3.10 1.60 24.55
N PRO A 25 -4.27 1.22 25.11
CA PRO A 25 -4.73 1.73 26.40
C PRO A 25 -3.73 1.48 27.53
N ASP A 26 -3.06 0.34 27.52
CA ASP A 26 -2.07 -0.09 28.51
C ASP A 26 -0.64 0.38 28.21
N GLN A 27 -0.43 1.03 27.07
CA GLN A 27 0.87 1.49 26.56
C GLN A 27 1.92 0.37 26.38
N GLN A 28 1.51 -0.90 26.42
CA GLN A 28 2.44 -2.03 26.39
C GLN A 28 2.72 -2.51 24.96
N TYR A 29 3.96 -2.84 24.68
CA TYR A 29 4.41 -3.46 23.44
C TYR A 29 5.67 -4.28 23.70
N THR A 30 5.95 -5.23 22.83
CA THR A 30 7.21 -5.99 22.88
C THR A 30 8.27 -5.35 21.98
N PRO A 31 9.56 -5.57 22.25
CA PRO A 31 10.64 -5.11 21.37
C PRO A 31 10.48 -5.59 19.92
N LEU A 32 9.99 -6.82 19.72
CA LEU A 32 9.74 -7.36 18.39
C LEU A 32 8.63 -6.60 17.65
N GLU A 33 7.53 -6.26 18.33
CA GLU A 33 6.44 -5.47 17.74
C GLU A 33 6.93 -4.09 17.29
N ALA A 34 7.68 -3.40 18.14
CA ALA A 34 8.27 -2.12 17.81
C ALA A 34 9.23 -2.22 16.63
N HIS A 35 10.11 -3.22 16.63
CA HIS A 35 11.05 -3.43 15.54
C HIS A 35 10.37 -3.75 14.21
N VAL A 36 9.36 -4.63 14.20
CA VAL A 36 8.61 -4.96 12.97
C VAL A 36 7.83 -3.75 12.46
N LEU A 37 7.24 -2.94 13.33
CA LEU A 37 6.57 -1.71 12.93
C LEU A 37 7.57 -0.68 12.38
N ASP A 38 8.74 -0.56 12.97
CA ASP A 38 9.80 0.34 12.50
C ASP A 38 10.27 -0.03 11.09
N ILE A 39 10.48 -1.32 10.85
CA ILE A 39 10.77 -1.85 9.50
C ILE A 39 9.62 -1.56 8.53
N ALA A 40 8.36 -1.74 8.94
CA ALA A 40 7.20 -1.41 8.10
C ALA A 40 7.20 0.07 7.71
N LEU A 41 7.44 0.98 8.67
CA LEU A 41 7.54 2.42 8.41
C LEU A 41 8.70 2.73 7.45
N LEU A 42 9.87 2.14 7.67
CA LEU A 42 11.05 2.31 6.81
C LEU A 42 10.76 1.90 5.37
N LEU A 43 10.13 0.74 5.15
CA LEU A 43 9.84 0.21 3.82
C LEU A 43 8.75 1.00 3.07
N HIS A 44 7.91 1.74 3.79
CA HIS A 44 6.89 2.61 3.20
C HIS A 44 7.35 4.07 3.01
N MET A 45 8.51 4.44 3.58
CA MET A 45 9.01 5.81 3.65
C MET A 45 9.20 6.45 2.28
N GLU A 46 9.70 5.69 1.28
CA GLU A 46 10.07 6.22 -0.03
C GLU A 46 9.69 5.23 -1.15
N HIS A 47 9.31 5.75 -2.31
CA HIS A 47 8.98 4.93 -3.48
C HIS A 47 9.21 5.66 -4.82
N GLY A 48 10.14 6.60 -4.86
CA GLY A 48 10.51 7.35 -6.05
C GLY A 48 9.60 8.52 -6.39
N GLY A 49 10.16 9.50 -7.06
CA GLY A 49 9.50 10.77 -7.39
C GLY A 49 8.34 10.68 -8.37
N GLY A 50 8.16 9.53 -9.04
CA GLY A 50 7.04 9.23 -9.93
C GLY A 50 5.82 8.59 -9.25
N ASN A 51 5.92 8.22 -7.97
CA ASN A 51 4.77 7.77 -7.19
C ASN A 51 3.72 8.88 -7.12
N ASN A 52 2.42 8.55 -7.23
CA ASN A 52 1.37 9.54 -7.43
C ASN A 52 1.35 10.65 -6.37
N SER A 53 1.43 10.31 -5.09
CA SER A 53 1.47 11.30 -4.01
C SER A 53 2.80 12.07 -3.95
N THR A 54 3.92 11.42 -4.26
CA THR A 54 5.23 12.09 -4.36
C THR A 54 5.29 13.02 -5.56
N PHE A 55 4.74 12.60 -6.71
CA PHE A 55 4.64 13.48 -7.87
C PHE A 55 3.73 14.68 -7.59
N THR A 56 2.61 14.48 -6.88
CA THR A 56 1.75 15.58 -6.40
C THR A 56 2.53 16.53 -5.51
N THR A 57 3.35 16.03 -4.59
CA THR A 57 4.25 16.84 -3.75
C THR A 57 5.16 17.72 -4.61
N ARG A 58 5.80 17.16 -5.62
CA ARG A 58 6.70 17.90 -6.51
C ARG A 58 5.95 18.96 -7.33
N VAL A 59 4.82 18.59 -7.93
CA VAL A 59 4.00 19.51 -8.74
C VAL A 59 3.54 20.71 -7.90
N VAL A 60 2.99 20.48 -6.71
CA VAL A 60 2.50 21.56 -5.85
C VAL A 60 3.67 22.39 -5.28
N THR A 61 4.81 21.76 -4.96
CA THR A 61 6.03 22.48 -4.55
C THR A 61 6.51 23.42 -5.64
N SER A 62 6.53 22.97 -6.90
CA SER A 62 7.02 23.77 -8.04
C SER A 62 6.21 25.05 -8.29
N SER A 63 5.00 25.13 -7.76
CA SER A 63 4.16 26.34 -7.83
C SER A 63 4.48 27.38 -6.75
N GLY A 64 5.40 27.08 -5.82
CA GLY A 64 5.75 27.94 -4.69
C GLY A 64 4.81 27.81 -3.47
N ALA A 65 3.96 26.78 -3.41
CA ALA A 65 3.06 26.56 -2.29
C ALA A 65 3.83 26.23 -0.99
N ASP A 66 3.23 26.60 0.14
CA ASP A 66 3.78 26.33 1.46
C ASP A 66 3.79 24.82 1.80
N THR A 67 4.58 24.45 2.83
CA THR A 67 4.78 23.05 3.20
C THR A 67 3.48 22.34 3.59
N TYR A 68 2.59 23.01 4.34
CA TYR A 68 1.34 22.39 4.78
C TYR A 68 0.40 22.11 3.61
N SER A 69 0.27 23.05 2.68
CA SER A 69 -0.51 22.88 1.44
C SER A 69 0.03 21.74 0.60
N VAL A 70 1.36 21.61 0.46
CA VAL A 70 2.01 20.53 -0.28
C VAL A 70 1.72 19.17 0.35
N ILE A 71 1.90 19.03 1.66
CA ILE A 71 1.65 17.77 2.36
C ILE A 71 0.16 17.43 2.36
N ALA A 72 -0.73 18.41 2.51
CA ALA A 72 -2.18 18.17 2.40
C ALA A 72 -2.59 17.66 1.01
N ALA A 73 -1.99 18.18 -0.07
CA ALA A 73 -2.21 17.69 -1.42
C ALA A 73 -1.68 16.24 -1.60
N ALA A 74 -0.51 15.94 -1.06
CA ALA A 74 0.06 14.60 -1.07
C ALA A 74 -0.82 13.59 -0.31
N LEU A 75 -1.33 13.96 0.86
CA LEU A 75 -2.29 13.18 1.65
C LEU A 75 -3.59 12.93 0.87
N SER A 76 -4.10 13.94 0.18
CA SER A 76 -5.30 13.82 -0.65
C SER A 76 -5.10 12.81 -1.80
N SER A 77 -3.91 12.81 -2.41
CA SER A 77 -3.52 11.81 -3.41
C SER A 77 -3.41 10.40 -2.80
N LEU A 78 -2.74 10.27 -1.64
CA LEU A 78 -2.56 8.98 -0.97
C LEU A 78 -3.88 8.38 -0.51
N LYS A 79 -4.82 9.18 -0.04
CA LYS A 79 -6.15 8.76 0.43
C LYS A 79 -6.96 8.03 -0.65
N GLY A 80 -6.63 8.22 -1.92
CA GLY A 80 -7.35 7.58 -3.01
C GLY A 80 -7.31 6.04 -2.94
N PRO A 81 -8.43 5.33 -3.19
CA PRO A 81 -8.53 3.87 -3.04
C PRO A 81 -7.61 3.08 -3.98
N LYS A 82 -7.09 3.71 -5.03
CA LYS A 82 -6.13 3.10 -5.95
C LYS A 82 -4.68 3.29 -5.53
N HIS A 83 -4.43 4.04 -4.46
CA HIS A 83 -3.08 4.36 -3.98
C HIS A 83 -2.86 3.84 -2.56
N GLY A 84 -3.36 4.50 -1.53
CA GLY A 84 -3.08 4.16 -0.13
C GLY A 84 -3.96 3.05 0.47
N GLY A 85 -4.95 2.53 -0.27
CA GLY A 85 -5.87 1.50 0.21
C GLY A 85 -5.52 0.07 -0.23
N ALA A 86 -4.36 -0.16 -0.83
CA ALA A 86 -4.03 -1.46 -1.41
C ALA A 86 -3.91 -2.58 -0.35
N ASN A 87 -3.31 -2.30 0.80
CA ASN A 87 -3.16 -3.27 1.89
C ASN A 87 -4.49 -3.67 2.53
N ILE A 88 -5.47 -2.75 2.61
CA ILE A 88 -6.83 -3.06 3.08
C ILE A 88 -7.48 -4.03 2.08
N LYS A 89 -7.33 -3.79 0.78
CA LYS A 89 -7.84 -4.70 -0.25
C LYS A 89 -7.19 -6.08 -0.23
N VAL A 90 -5.92 -6.18 0.14
CA VAL A 90 -5.28 -7.48 0.39
C VAL A 90 -5.98 -8.21 1.54
N MET A 91 -6.21 -7.54 2.66
CA MET A 91 -6.89 -8.14 3.81
C MET A 91 -8.30 -8.64 3.46
N GLU A 92 -9.11 -7.78 2.81
CA GLU A 92 -10.46 -8.15 2.36
C GLU A 92 -10.44 -9.35 1.40
N MET A 93 -9.48 -9.41 0.48
CA MET A 93 -9.32 -10.55 -0.43
C MET A 93 -8.90 -11.83 0.31
N MET A 94 -8.00 -11.73 1.29
CA MET A 94 -7.58 -12.89 2.09
C MET A 94 -8.74 -13.44 2.93
N ASP A 95 -9.57 -12.57 3.50
CA ASP A 95 -10.77 -12.95 4.23
C ASP A 95 -11.80 -13.60 3.31
N ASP A 96 -11.98 -13.08 2.09
CA ASP A 96 -12.87 -13.66 1.08
C ASP A 96 -12.40 -15.05 0.64
N ILE A 97 -11.09 -15.25 0.39
CA ILE A 97 -10.54 -16.58 0.08
C ILE A 97 -10.84 -17.56 1.22
N ARG A 98 -10.60 -17.18 2.47
CA ARG A 98 -10.88 -18.04 3.64
C ARG A 98 -12.34 -18.39 3.80
N ALA A 99 -13.24 -17.49 3.43
CA ALA A 99 -14.68 -17.72 3.54
C ALA A 99 -15.22 -18.70 2.50
N HIS A 100 -14.52 -18.89 1.38
CA HIS A 100 -15.00 -19.66 0.23
C HIS A 100 -14.15 -20.88 -0.11
N VAL A 101 -12.96 -21.04 0.46
CA VAL A 101 -12.11 -22.21 0.33
C VAL A 101 -12.33 -23.10 1.56
N SER A 102 -12.67 -24.37 1.34
CA SER A 102 -12.98 -25.29 2.45
C SER A 102 -11.73 -25.73 3.19
N ASP A 103 -10.63 -25.94 2.47
CA ASP A 103 -9.33 -26.27 3.03
C ASP A 103 -8.25 -25.38 2.39
N VAL A 104 -7.80 -24.38 3.13
CA VAL A 104 -6.73 -23.46 2.68
C VAL A 104 -5.34 -24.13 2.57
N THR A 105 -5.21 -25.38 2.99
CA THR A 105 -4.01 -26.22 2.79
C THR A 105 -4.05 -27.03 1.51
N ASP A 106 -5.22 -27.16 0.88
CA ASP A 106 -5.39 -27.77 -0.44
C ASP A 106 -5.02 -26.76 -1.54
N GLU A 107 -3.88 -27.02 -2.19
CA GLU A 107 -3.35 -26.13 -3.24
C GLU A 107 -4.23 -26.07 -4.49
N ASP A 108 -4.92 -27.15 -4.83
CA ASP A 108 -5.79 -27.20 -6.00
C ASP A 108 -7.07 -26.37 -5.76
N GLU A 109 -7.66 -26.46 -4.58
CA GLU A 109 -8.80 -25.64 -4.18
C GLU A 109 -8.40 -24.15 -4.13
N MET A 110 -7.26 -23.84 -3.53
CA MET A 110 -6.71 -22.48 -3.48
C MET A 110 -6.44 -21.91 -4.88
N ARG A 111 -5.81 -22.71 -5.76
CA ARG A 111 -5.53 -22.32 -7.16
C ARG A 111 -6.83 -22.05 -7.92
N ALA A 112 -7.83 -22.93 -7.76
CA ALA A 112 -9.13 -22.77 -8.40
C ALA A 112 -9.83 -21.48 -7.97
N TYR A 113 -9.81 -21.16 -6.67
CA TYR A 113 -10.43 -19.93 -6.17
C TYR A 113 -9.69 -18.66 -6.61
N ILE A 114 -8.37 -18.64 -6.54
CA ILE A 114 -7.55 -17.53 -7.09
C ILE A 114 -7.86 -17.36 -8.60
N GLY A 115 -8.06 -18.46 -9.32
CA GLY A 115 -8.48 -18.44 -10.74
C GLY A 115 -9.81 -17.69 -10.93
N LYS A 116 -10.82 -17.94 -10.08
CA LYS A 116 -12.12 -17.22 -10.13
C LYS A 116 -11.93 -15.72 -9.88
N ILE A 117 -11.05 -15.33 -8.94
CA ILE A 117 -10.73 -13.91 -8.72
C ILE A 117 -10.17 -13.28 -10.00
N VAL A 118 -9.20 -13.94 -10.66
CA VAL A 118 -8.58 -13.44 -11.89
C VAL A 118 -9.58 -13.36 -13.04
N ASP A 119 -10.52 -14.31 -13.13
CA ASP A 119 -11.59 -14.37 -14.15
C ASP A 119 -12.75 -13.39 -13.86
N LYS A 120 -12.69 -12.62 -12.75
CA LYS A 120 -13.74 -11.68 -12.29
C LYS A 120 -15.03 -12.36 -11.83
N GLU A 121 -14.95 -13.60 -11.38
CA GLU A 121 -16.09 -14.40 -10.93
C GLU A 121 -16.22 -14.40 -9.39
N ALA A 122 -15.18 -13.93 -8.66
CA ALA A 122 -15.14 -13.91 -7.22
C ALA A 122 -14.60 -12.59 -6.67
N PHE A 123 -14.74 -12.40 -5.35
CA PHE A 123 -14.34 -11.23 -4.60
C PHE A 123 -15.01 -9.96 -5.14
N ASP A 124 -14.26 -8.96 -5.58
CA ASP A 124 -14.77 -7.66 -6.04
C ASP A 124 -15.02 -7.59 -7.56
N HIS A 125 -14.92 -8.69 -8.26
CA HIS A 125 -15.13 -8.84 -9.70
C HIS A 125 -14.25 -7.96 -10.61
N LYS A 126 -13.13 -7.43 -10.07
CA LYS A 126 -12.18 -6.63 -10.84
C LYS A 126 -11.10 -7.45 -11.51
N GLY A 127 -10.95 -8.71 -11.12
CA GLY A 127 -9.95 -9.62 -11.66
C GLY A 127 -8.54 -9.30 -11.15
N LEU A 128 -8.40 -8.60 -10.03
CA LEU A 128 -7.11 -8.25 -9.44
C LEU A 128 -6.82 -9.13 -8.24
N VAL A 129 -5.63 -9.73 -8.22
CA VAL A 129 -5.07 -10.30 -7.00
C VAL A 129 -4.27 -9.18 -6.33
N TYR A 130 -4.85 -8.58 -5.31
CA TYR A 130 -4.27 -7.42 -4.63
C TYR A 130 -2.96 -7.80 -3.93
N GLY A 131 -2.03 -6.87 -3.88
CA GLY A 131 -0.68 -7.12 -3.37
C GLY A 131 0.24 -7.83 -4.36
N MET A 132 -0.25 -8.15 -5.57
CA MET A 132 0.51 -8.76 -6.65
C MET A 132 0.80 -7.77 -7.77
N GLY A 133 2.04 -7.80 -8.26
CA GLY A 133 2.51 -6.93 -9.35
C GLY A 133 2.96 -5.56 -8.87
N HIS A 134 3.81 -4.94 -9.68
CA HIS A 134 4.38 -3.65 -9.41
C HIS A 134 4.72 -2.92 -10.72
N ALA A 135 4.61 -1.59 -10.72
CA ALA A 135 4.92 -0.77 -11.90
C ALA A 135 6.41 -0.81 -12.27
N VAL A 136 7.29 -0.96 -11.27
CA VAL A 136 8.75 -0.95 -11.42
C VAL A 136 9.35 -2.35 -11.32
N TYR A 137 8.94 -3.13 -10.31
CA TYR A 137 9.52 -4.45 -10.02
C TYR A 137 8.74 -5.56 -10.73
N SER A 138 9.42 -6.32 -11.59
CA SER A 138 8.80 -7.43 -12.31
C SER A 138 9.22 -8.81 -11.80
N LEU A 139 10.40 -8.93 -11.20
CA LEU A 139 10.92 -10.20 -10.68
C LEU A 139 10.67 -10.34 -9.18
N SER A 140 10.97 -9.31 -8.40
CA SER A 140 10.69 -9.24 -6.97
C SER A 140 10.69 -7.80 -6.49
N ASP A 141 9.84 -7.46 -5.53
CA ASP A 141 9.94 -6.22 -4.78
C ASP A 141 10.88 -6.46 -3.58
N PRO A 142 12.07 -5.83 -3.56
CA PRO A 142 13.04 -6.05 -2.48
C PRO A 142 12.47 -5.69 -1.10
N ARG A 143 11.51 -4.78 -1.02
CA ARG A 143 10.84 -4.41 0.21
C ARG A 143 9.98 -5.57 0.74
N ALA A 144 9.22 -6.24 -0.13
CA ALA A 144 8.42 -7.40 0.24
C ALA A 144 9.31 -8.57 0.70
N VAL A 145 10.44 -8.79 0.02
CA VAL A 145 11.41 -9.83 0.40
C VAL A 145 11.98 -9.61 1.80
N VAL A 146 12.46 -8.39 2.07
CA VAL A 146 12.97 -8.02 3.40
C VAL A 146 11.85 -8.14 4.44
N PHE A 147 10.68 -7.59 4.17
CA PHE A 147 9.57 -7.54 5.11
C PHE A 147 9.09 -8.93 5.53
N LYS A 148 9.04 -9.87 4.59
CA LYS A 148 8.55 -11.24 4.80
C LYS A 148 9.23 -11.94 5.99
N SER A 149 10.55 -11.76 6.16
CA SER A 149 11.29 -12.39 7.27
C SER A 149 10.86 -11.86 8.64
N PHE A 150 10.54 -10.58 8.75
CA PHE A 150 10.03 -9.94 9.96
C PHE A 150 8.57 -10.32 10.22
N VAL A 151 7.75 -10.40 9.17
CA VAL A 151 6.36 -10.90 9.25
C VAL A 151 6.31 -12.30 9.81
N GLN A 152 7.20 -13.19 9.35
CA GLN A 152 7.32 -14.56 9.86
C GLN A 152 7.64 -14.58 11.35
N GLN A 153 8.64 -13.81 11.78
CA GLN A 153 9.04 -13.74 13.19
C GLN A 153 7.87 -13.25 14.07
N LEU A 154 7.17 -12.19 13.65
CA LEU A 154 6.02 -11.67 14.37
C LEU A 154 4.87 -12.69 14.42
N ALA A 155 4.57 -13.35 13.31
CA ALA A 155 3.53 -14.36 13.24
C ALA A 155 3.79 -15.54 14.17
N MET A 156 5.05 -16.00 14.24
CA MET A 156 5.48 -17.04 15.21
C MET A 156 5.28 -16.59 16.65
N ALA A 157 5.75 -15.38 16.99
CA ALA A 157 5.62 -14.82 18.33
C ALA A 157 4.16 -14.60 18.77
N LYS A 158 3.28 -14.32 17.81
CA LYS A 158 1.83 -14.12 18.04
C LYS A 158 1.00 -15.41 17.93
N GLY A 159 1.61 -16.57 17.69
CA GLY A 159 0.87 -17.83 17.46
C GLY A 159 0.05 -17.84 16.17
N ARG A 160 0.39 -16.98 15.21
CA ARG A 160 -0.30 -16.80 13.91
C ARG A 160 0.42 -17.48 12.74
N LYS A 161 1.16 -18.57 13.02
CA LYS A 161 1.91 -19.32 11.99
C LYS A 161 1.00 -19.80 10.86
N ALA A 162 -0.18 -20.33 11.18
CA ALA A 162 -1.11 -20.83 10.16
C ALA A 162 -1.57 -19.71 9.20
N ASP A 163 -1.76 -18.50 9.71
CA ASP A 163 -2.08 -17.34 8.86
C ASP A 163 -0.91 -16.98 7.94
N PHE A 164 0.31 -16.99 8.47
CA PHE A 164 1.50 -16.75 7.66
C PHE A 164 1.68 -17.80 6.57
N ASP A 165 1.47 -19.08 6.87
CA ASP A 165 1.54 -20.18 5.90
C ASP A 165 0.47 -19.99 4.80
N PHE A 166 -0.73 -19.57 5.15
CA PHE A 166 -1.79 -19.23 4.20
C PHE A 166 -1.37 -18.09 3.25
N TYR A 167 -0.82 -16.99 3.78
CA TYR A 167 -0.27 -15.91 2.95
C TYR A 167 0.84 -16.41 2.02
N ASN A 168 1.73 -17.27 2.50
CA ASN A 168 2.77 -17.90 1.68
C ASN A 168 2.18 -18.75 0.54
N THR A 169 1.09 -19.46 0.79
CA THR A 169 0.42 -20.24 -0.26
C THR A 169 -0.13 -19.33 -1.35
N VAL A 170 -0.81 -18.25 -0.99
CA VAL A 170 -1.29 -17.26 -1.97
C VAL A 170 -0.14 -16.60 -2.71
N GLU A 171 0.94 -16.18 -2.03
CA GLU A 171 2.13 -15.60 -2.65
C GLU A 171 2.74 -16.51 -3.72
N ARG A 172 2.78 -17.81 -3.47
CA ARG A 172 3.35 -18.79 -4.38
C ARG A 172 2.44 -19.13 -5.56
N LEU A 173 1.15 -19.29 -5.31
CA LEU A 173 0.18 -19.72 -6.32
C LEU A 173 -0.29 -18.58 -7.22
N ALA A 174 -0.52 -17.38 -6.68
CA ALA A 174 -1.11 -16.28 -7.43
C ALA A 174 -0.31 -15.86 -8.68
N PRO A 175 1.03 -15.76 -8.66
CA PRO A 175 1.80 -15.44 -9.86
C PRO A 175 1.61 -16.47 -10.98
N GLN A 176 1.51 -17.76 -10.63
CA GLN A 176 1.32 -18.84 -11.58
C GLN A 176 -0.06 -18.75 -12.22
N VAL A 177 -1.12 -18.61 -11.41
CA VAL A 177 -2.50 -18.47 -11.88
C VAL A 177 -2.68 -17.24 -12.77
N ILE A 178 -2.08 -16.10 -12.37
CA ILE A 178 -2.13 -14.87 -13.18
C ILE A 178 -1.43 -15.08 -14.52
N ALA A 179 -0.26 -15.72 -14.53
CA ALA A 179 0.50 -15.99 -15.76
C ALA A 179 -0.30 -16.90 -16.72
N GLU A 180 -0.86 -17.98 -16.20
CA GLU A 180 -1.69 -18.93 -16.97
C GLU A 180 -2.93 -18.24 -17.55
N LYS A 181 -3.71 -17.55 -16.73
CA LYS A 181 -5.00 -16.95 -17.12
C LYS A 181 -4.86 -15.73 -18.04
N ARG A 182 -3.81 -14.94 -17.86
CA ARG A 182 -3.61 -13.69 -18.60
C ARG A 182 -2.57 -13.78 -19.69
N HIS A 183 -1.93 -14.92 -19.86
CA HIS A 183 -0.81 -15.12 -20.80
C HIS A 183 0.31 -14.08 -20.59
N ILE A 184 0.59 -13.72 -19.32
CA ILE A 184 1.62 -12.77 -18.96
C ILE A 184 2.88 -13.54 -18.59
N TYR A 185 3.87 -13.51 -19.47
CA TYR A 185 5.17 -14.15 -19.26
C TYR A 185 6.19 -13.25 -18.53
N LYS A 186 5.87 -11.99 -18.35
CA LYS A 186 6.61 -11.09 -17.47
C LYS A 186 6.25 -11.43 -16.02
N GLY A 187 7.24 -11.75 -15.20
CA GLY A 187 7.01 -12.16 -13.81
C GLY A 187 6.08 -11.22 -13.05
N VAL A 188 5.27 -11.80 -12.17
CA VAL A 188 4.43 -11.09 -11.21
C VAL A 188 4.93 -11.48 -9.82
N SER A 189 5.21 -10.51 -8.97
CA SER A 189 5.68 -10.72 -7.60
C SER A 189 4.83 -9.95 -6.60
N THR A 190 4.90 -10.36 -5.34
CA THR A 190 4.32 -9.60 -4.23
C THR A 190 4.97 -8.24 -4.11
N ASN A 191 4.16 -7.23 -3.77
CA ASN A 191 4.63 -5.91 -3.37
C ASN A 191 4.53 -5.74 -1.84
N VAL A 192 4.97 -4.59 -1.33
CA VAL A 192 5.00 -4.34 0.12
C VAL A 192 3.62 -4.37 0.77
N ASP A 193 2.55 -4.04 0.04
CA ASP A 193 1.18 -4.02 0.55
C ASP A 193 0.64 -5.43 0.84
N PHE A 194 1.21 -6.47 0.24
CA PHE A 194 0.78 -7.85 0.45
C PHE A 194 0.86 -8.27 1.92
N TYR A 195 1.91 -7.86 2.62
CA TYR A 195 2.14 -8.23 4.02
C TYR A 195 1.81 -7.14 5.03
N SER A 196 1.77 -5.87 4.62
CA SER A 196 1.66 -4.76 5.57
C SER A 196 0.33 -4.75 6.34
N GLY A 197 -0.78 -5.07 5.70
CA GLY A 197 -2.07 -5.20 6.38
C GLY A 197 -2.07 -6.31 7.43
N PHE A 198 -1.45 -7.45 7.12
CA PHE A 198 -1.32 -8.57 8.06
C PHE A 198 -0.47 -8.19 9.29
N VAL A 199 0.62 -7.45 9.08
CA VAL A 199 1.44 -6.94 10.20
C VAL A 199 0.62 -6.00 11.08
N TYR A 200 -0.08 -5.03 10.49
CA TYR A 200 -0.90 -4.09 11.26
C TYR A 200 -2.00 -4.81 12.05
N ASN A 201 -2.61 -5.82 11.46
CA ASN A 201 -3.58 -6.69 12.14
C ASN A 201 -2.96 -7.42 13.34
N MET A 202 -1.78 -8.04 13.18
CA MET A 202 -1.06 -8.71 14.28
C MET A 202 -0.63 -7.74 15.39
N LEU A 203 -0.40 -6.47 15.07
CA LEU A 203 -0.08 -5.41 16.03
C LEU A 203 -1.32 -4.82 16.71
N GLY A 204 -2.54 -5.23 16.30
CA GLY A 204 -3.79 -4.69 16.83
C GLY A 204 -4.09 -3.27 16.39
N ILE A 205 -3.52 -2.84 15.26
CA ILE A 205 -3.80 -1.52 14.69
C ILE A 205 -5.18 -1.58 13.98
N PRO A 206 -6.12 -0.67 14.28
CA PRO A 206 -7.41 -0.61 13.59
C PRO A 206 -7.24 -0.38 12.08
N VAL A 207 -8.12 -0.99 11.28
CA VAL A 207 -8.04 -0.92 9.81
C VAL A 207 -8.15 0.52 9.28
N GLU A 208 -8.87 1.38 9.96
CA GLU A 208 -9.03 2.80 9.67
C GLU A 208 -7.70 3.57 9.72
N LEU A 209 -6.72 3.03 10.45
CA LEU A 209 -5.39 3.62 10.57
C LEU A 209 -4.36 3.10 9.57
N TYR A 210 -4.67 2.12 8.71
CA TYR A 210 -3.70 1.55 7.76
C TYR A 210 -3.19 2.60 6.76
N THR A 211 -4.09 3.35 6.14
CA THR A 211 -3.69 4.47 5.26
C THR A 211 -3.01 5.61 6.02
N PRO A 212 -3.50 6.07 7.20
CA PRO A 212 -2.76 6.98 8.07
C PRO A 212 -1.34 6.52 8.43
N MET A 213 -1.13 5.24 8.76
CA MET A 213 0.21 4.69 9.04
C MET A 213 1.12 4.80 7.82
N PHE A 214 0.59 4.53 6.63
CA PHE A 214 1.32 4.73 5.39
C PHE A 214 1.70 6.21 5.18
N ALA A 215 0.79 7.13 5.48
CA ALA A 215 1.05 8.58 5.40
C ALA A 215 2.16 9.02 6.38
N VAL A 216 2.12 8.54 7.63
CA VAL A 216 3.15 8.83 8.64
C VAL A 216 4.53 8.37 8.17
N ALA A 217 4.63 7.20 7.56
CA ALA A 217 5.87 6.74 6.97
C ALA A 217 6.29 7.62 5.79
N ARG A 218 5.38 7.85 4.84
CA ARG A 218 5.67 8.49 3.56
C ARG A 218 5.95 9.99 3.65
N VAL A 219 5.54 10.66 4.72
CA VAL A 219 5.82 12.11 4.90
C VAL A 219 7.32 12.42 4.85
N VAL A 220 8.17 11.48 5.25
CA VAL A 220 9.63 11.62 5.16
C VAL A 220 10.07 11.71 3.70
N GLY A 221 9.61 10.77 2.85
CA GLY A 221 9.91 10.78 1.41
C GLY A 221 9.33 12.01 0.70
N TRP A 222 8.09 12.41 1.03
CA TRP A 222 7.53 13.65 0.50
C TRP A 222 8.35 14.87 0.88
N SER A 223 8.82 14.93 2.13
CA SER A 223 9.66 16.05 2.60
C SER A 223 11.01 16.08 1.89
N ALA A 224 11.64 14.93 1.67
CA ALA A 224 12.89 14.83 0.92
C ALA A 224 12.71 15.31 -0.52
N HIS A 225 11.69 14.83 -1.23
CA HIS A 225 11.38 15.26 -2.60
C HIS A 225 11.01 16.75 -2.68
N ARG A 226 10.32 17.29 -1.65
CA ARG A 226 10.05 18.72 -1.57
C ARG A 226 11.33 19.53 -1.43
N MET A 227 12.24 19.12 -0.54
CA MET A 227 13.52 19.82 -0.36
C MET A 227 14.34 19.79 -1.65
N GLU A 228 14.40 18.65 -2.30
CA GLU A 228 15.09 18.48 -3.58
C GLU A 228 14.49 19.37 -4.69
N GLU A 229 13.16 19.45 -4.76
CA GLU A 229 12.46 20.32 -5.72
C GLU A 229 12.76 21.81 -5.46
N LEU A 230 12.79 22.23 -4.20
CA LEU A 230 13.11 23.62 -3.82
C LEU A 230 14.55 24.02 -4.11
N VAL A 231 15.49 23.07 -4.05
CA VAL A 231 16.92 23.31 -4.28
C VAL A 231 17.28 23.26 -5.75
N ASN A 232 16.71 22.32 -6.50
CA ASN A 232 17.18 21.98 -7.85
C ASN A 232 16.29 22.51 -8.98
N VAL A 233 15.05 22.92 -8.70
CA VAL A 233 14.08 23.27 -9.75
C VAL A 233 13.55 24.69 -9.55
N ASP A 234 13.78 25.51 -10.55
CA ASP A 234 13.35 26.93 -10.56
C ASP A 234 12.15 27.18 -11.51
N LYS A 235 11.49 26.11 -11.95
CA LYS A 235 10.38 26.20 -12.91
C LYS A 235 9.18 25.38 -12.46
N ILE A 236 8.01 25.96 -12.64
CA ILE A 236 6.74 25.24 -12.42
C ILE A 236 6.68 24.01 -13.35
N ILE A 237 6.32 22.85 -12.77
CA ILE A 237 6.13 21.61 -13.53
C ILE A 237 4.92 21.76 -14.44
N ARG A 238 5.15 21.71 -15.75
CA ARG A 238 4.13 21.77 -16.79
C ARG A 238 4.34 20.64 -17.78
N PRO A 239 3.68 19.49 -17.57
CA PRO A 239 3.77 18.36 -18.50
C PRO A 239 3.31 18.78 -19.90
N ALA A 240 4.04 18.37 -20.94
CA ALA A 240 3.58 18.51 -22.30
C ALA A 240 2.35 17.61 -22.53
N TYR A 241 1.35 18.12 -23.23
CA TYR A 241 0.20 17.32 -23.65
C TYR A 241 -0.08 17.56 -25.13
N LYS A 242 -0.65 16.56 -25.77
CA LYS A 242 -1.08 16.63 -27.17
C LYS A 242 -2.54 16.18 -27.26
N SER A 243 -3.36 16.98 -27.95
CA SER A 243 -4.71 16.53 -28.28
C SER A 243 -4.61 15.33 -29.22
N VAL A 244 -5.32 14.26 -28.90
CA VAL A 244 -5.48 13.07 -29.74
C VAL A 244 -6.74 13.12 -30.61
N MET A 245 -7.57 14.17 -30.43
CA MET A 245 -8.74 14.41 -31.26
C MET A 245 -8.35 15.12 -32.55
N ALA A 246 -9.01 14.77 -33.64
CA ALA A 246 -8.92 15.53 -34.88
C ALA A 246 -9.39 16.98 -34.69
N THR A 247 -8.74 17.88 -35.38
CA THR A 247 -9.17 19.29 -35.43
C THR A 247 -10.63 19.38 -35.92
N ARG A 248 -11.43 20.12 -35.21
CA ARG A 248 -12.84 20.37 -35.56
C ARG A 248 -13.04 21.86 -35.77
N ASP A 249 -13.83 22.20 -36.74
CA ASP A 249 -14.22 23.58 -36.97
C ASP A 249 -15.11 24.09 -35.83
N TYR A 250 -15.01 25.38 -35.54
CA TYR A 250 -15.91 26.03 -34.60
C TYR A 250 -17.32 26.07 -35.16
N LEU A 251 -18.27 25.50 -34.43
CA LEU A 251 -19.70 25.62 -34.75
C LEU A 251 -20.30 26.71 -33.87
N PRO A 252 -20.95 27.75 -34.45
CA PRO A 252 -21.75 28.69 -33.69
C PRO A 252 -22.83 28.00 -32.86
N MET A 253 -23.26 28.66 -31.78
CA MET A 253 -24.15 28.02 -30.80
C MET A 253 -25.49 27.56 -31.40
N GLU A 254 -26.01 28.34 -32.34
CA GLU A 254 -27.23 28.04 -33.10
C GLU A 254 -27.14 26.80 -34.00
N ASN A 255 -25.92 26.32 -34.27
CA ASN A 255 -25.64 25.16 -35.14
C ASN A 255 -25.19 23.92 -34.36
N ARG A 256 -25.28 23.96 -33.01
CA ARG A 256 -24.96 22.84 -32.14
C ARG A 256 -26.23 22.08 -31.80
N GLY A 257 -26.41 20.90 -32.39
CA GLY A 257 -27.51 20.00 -32.07
C GLY A 257 -27.35 19.29 -30.74
#